data_aa6b8f4df7e5c95296ffa3f553cdd907
#
_entry.id   aa6b8f4df7e5c95296ffa3f553cdd907
#
_cell.length_a   1.000
_cell.length_b   1.000
_cell.length_c   1.000
_cell.angle_alpha   90.00
_cell.angle_beta   90.00
_cell.angle_gamma   90.00
#
_symmetry.space_group_name_H-M   'P 1'
#
loop_
_entity.id
_entity.type
_entity.pdbx_description
1 polymer ?
#
loop_
_entity_poly.entity_id
_entity_poly.type
_entity_poly.pdbx_seq_one_letter_code
_entity_poly.pdbx_strand_id
1 'polypeptide(L)'
;MEKVKAKKHLGQHFLKDESIASRIADSLVGQTDVLEIGPGMGVLTKYLSNKQNISSLKVVEIDTESVAYLQCNFPQLSSNLIEGDFLKMKLDTLFPEPYAIMGNFPYNISNQILFKVFENRDTITQVVGMFQKEVAERVVAQEGSKTYGILSVLLSAFYDREYLFTVGEEVFNPPPKVKSAVIRLVRNQVRELDCDQALFVKVVKTAFNQRRKMLRSSLKPLGANLDRAIYSYHKIVKR
;
A
#
# COMPACT_ATOMS: atom_id res chain seq x y z
N MET A 1 -20.00 1.65 24.70
CA MET A 1 -19.58 0.41 24.00
C MET A 1 -18.19 0.01 24.47
N GLU A 2 -17.95 -1.28 24.66
CA GLU A 2 -16.59 -1.78 24.91
C GLU A 2 -15.68 -1.48 23.73
N LYS A 3 -14.41 -1.12 24.02
CA LYS A 3 -13.40 -0.92 22.98
C LYS A 3 -13.09 -2.26 22.31
N VAL A 4 -13.04 -2.28 20.99
CA VAL A 4 -12.62 -3.44 20.21
C VAL A 4 -11.23 -3.91 20.65
N LYS A 5 -11.07 -5.22 20.89
CA LYS A 5 -9.79 -5.80 21.26
C LYS A 5 -8.96 -6.12 20.02
N ALA A 6 -7.70 -5.69 20.02
CA ALA A 6 -6.79 -5.98 18.91
C ALA A 6 -6.54 -7.48 18.75
N LYS A 7 -6.72 -7.99 17.53
CA LYS A 7 -6.53 -9.41 17.18
C LYS A 7 -5.13 -9.61 16.60
N LYS A 8 -4.28 -10.32 17.31
CA LYS A 8 -2.88 -10.55 16.90
C LYS A 8 -2.76 -11.23 15.53
N HIS A 9 -3.65 -12.19 15.23
CA HIS A 9 -3.63 -12.88 13.92
C HIS A 9 -4.00 -11.98 12.75
N LEU A 10 -4.73 -10.86 12.97
CA LEU A 10 -5.02 -9.83 11.99
C LEU A 10 -3.92 -8.75 11.92
N GLY A 11 -2.89 -8.83 12.76
CA GLY A 11 -1.80 -7.84 12.80
C GLY A 11 -2.26 -6.44 13.23
N GLN A 12 -3.32 -6.36 14.04
CA GLN A 12 -3.94 -5.10 14.45
C GLN A 12 -3.11 -4.33 15.49
N HIS A 13 -2.83 -3.08 15.19
CA HIS A 13 -2.28 -2.06 16.08
C HIS A 13 -3.10 -0.79 15.87
N PHE A 14 -4.05 -0.53 16.78
CA PHE A 14 -4.93 0.63 16.63
C PHE A 14 -4.18 1.92 16.92
N LEU A 15 -4.20 2.83 15.96
CA LEU A 15 -3.69 4.18 16.13
C LEU A 15 -4.54 4.91 17.16
N LYS A 16 -3.90 5.58 18.14
CA LYS A 16 -4.57 6.39 19.19
C LYS A 16 -4.38 7.88 18.96
N ASP A 17 -3.29 8.24 18.29
CA ASP A 17 -2.90 9.63 18.09
C ASP A 17 -3.69 10.24 16.93
N GLU A 18 -4.61 11.12 17.28
CA GLU A 18 -5.45 11.82 16.33
C GLU A 18 -4.66 12.79 15.45
N SER A 19 -3.57 13.35 15.95
CA SER A 19 -2.71 14.25 15.17
C SER A 19 -2.03 13.53 14.02
N ILE A 20 -1.61 12.29 14.26
CA ILE A 20 -1.06 11.41 13.22
C ILE A 20 -2.15 11.04 12.20
N ALA A 21 -3.35 10.69 12.67
CA ALA A 21 -4.48 10.37 11.77
C ALA A 21 -4.84 11.56 10.87
N SER A 22 -4.95 12.77 11.45
CA SER A 22 -5.16 14.01 10.68
C SER A 22 -4.08 14.22 9.64
N ARG A 23 -2.81 14.08 10.04
CA ARG A 23 -1.66 14.26 9.16
C ARG A 23 -1.63 13.24 8.01
N ILE A 24 -2.05 11.98 8.26
CA ILE A 24 -2.22 10.98 7.19
C ILE A 24 -3.32 11.43 6.22
N ALA A 25 -4.48 11.83 6.73
CA ALA A 25 -5.57 12.32 5.91
C ALA A 25 -5.18 13.56 5.09
N ASP A 26 -4.38 14.48 5.68
CA ASP A 26 -3.88 15.69 5.01
C ASP A 26 -2.84 15.40 3.91
N SER A 27 -2.28 14.21 3.90
CA SER A 27 -1.29 13.79 2.89
C SER A 27 -1.92 13.35 1.55
N LEU A 28 -3.25 13.28 1.46
CA LEU A 28 -3.97 13.04 0.20
C LEU A 28 -3.83 14.25 -0.73
N VAL A 29 -3.50 14.03 -1.99
CA VAL A 29 -3.31 15.08 -3.00
C VAL A 29 -4.45 15.05 -4.01
N GLY A 30 -4.96 16.24 -4.35
CA GLY A 30 -6.05 16.40 -5.32
C GLY A 30 -7.40 15.94 -4.78
N GLN A 31 -8.41 16.00 -5.64
CA GLN A 31 -9.77 15.52 -5.35
C GLN A 31 -9.93 14.11 -5.90
N THR A 32 -10.46 13.19 -5.10
CA THR A 32 -10.61 11.77 -5.48
C THR A 32 -11.60 11.05 -4.58
N ASP A 33 -12.07 9.90 -5.06
CA ASP A 33 -12.71 8.88 -4.22
C ASP A 33 -11.65 8.15 -3.39
N VAL A 34 -12.02 7.66 -2.22
CA VAL A 34 -11.10 6.97 -1.31
C VAL A 34 -11.67 5.65 -0.82
N LEU A 35 -10.84 4.62 -0.86
CA LEU A 35 -11.05 3.37 -0.14
C LEU A 35 -10.13 3.34 1.08
N GLU A 36 -10.68 3.36 2.28
CA GLU A 36 -9.91 3.09 3.49
C GLU A 36 -9.86 1.59 3.78
N ILE A 37 -8.66 1.04 3.99
CA ILE A 37 -8.45 -0.36 4.31
C ILE A 37 -8.13 -0.51 5.80
N GLY A 38 -8.92 -1.33 6.49
CA GLY A 38 -8.71 -1.63 7.90
C GLY A 38 -8.94 -0.41 8.81
N PRO A 39 -10.10 0.24 8.75
CA PRO A 39 -10.41 1.41 9.57
C PRO A 39 -10.36 1.13 11.08
N GLY A 40 -10.52 -0.13 11.50
CA GLY A 40 -10.54 -0.52 12.90
C GLY A 40 -11.62 0.21 13.67
N MET A 41 -11.23 1.04 14.64
CA MET A 41 -12.19 1.88 15.41
C MET A 41 -12.40 3.27 14.76
N GLY A 42 -12.01 3.49 13.52
CA GLY A 42 -12.35 4.68 12.75
C GLY A 42 -11.54 5.95 13.08
N VAL A 43 -10.36 5.81 13.67
CA VAL A 43 -9.53 6.98 14.01
C VAL A 43 -9.14 7.78 12.77
N LEU A 44 -8.71 7.11 11.69
CA LEU A 44 -8.43 7.76 10.40
C LEU A 44 -9.73 8.10 9.67
N THR A 45 -10.72 7.22 9.68
CA THR A 45 -12.05 7.40 9.07
C THR A 45 -12.70 8.73 9.47
N LYS A 46 -12.59 9.12 10.75
CA LYS A 46 -13.09 10.39 11.29
C LYS A 46 -12.59 11.60 10.50
N TYR A 47 -11.31 11.59 10.14
CA TYR A 47 -10.69 12.68 9.39
C TYR A 47 -11.02 12.58 7.91
N LEU A 48 -11.02 11.38 7.32
CA LEU A 48 -11.35 11.18 5.91
C LEU A 48 -12.80 11.58 5.60
N SER A 49 -13.74 11.26 6.49
CA SER A 49 -15.17 11.60 6.33
C SER A 49 -15.46 13.10 6.29
N ASN A 50 -14.56 13.93 6.82
CA ASN A 50 -14.72 15.38 6.88
C ASN A 50 -13.86 16.13 5.85
N LYS A 51 -13.16 15.42 4.96
CA LYS A 51 -12.29 16.04 3.97
C LYS A 51 -13.07 16.48 2.74
N GLN A 52 -12.95 17.77 2.38
CA GLN A 52 -13.65 18.34 1.23
C GLN A 52 -13.14 17.83 -0.12
N ASN A 53 -11.89 17.36 -0.17
CA ASN A 53 -11.29 16.80 -1.37
C ASN A 53 -11.52 15.29 -1.56
N ILE A 54 -12.36 14.69 -0.73
CA ILE A 54 -12.82 13.30 -0.89
C ILE A 54 -14.26 13.35 -1.42
N SER A 55 -14.46 12.87 -2.65
CA SER A 55 -15.78 12.87 -3.32
C SER A 55 -16.66 11.77 -2.76
N SER A 56 -16.10 10.59 -2.52
CA SER A 56 -16.78 9.46 -1.90
C SER A 56 -15.78 8.67 -1.04
N LEU A 57 -16.20 8.25 0.14
CA LEU A 57 -15.43 7.40 1.04
C LEU A 57 -16.11 6.05 1.18
N LYS A 58 -15.39 4.97 0.85
CA LYS A 58 -15.74 3.61 1.23
C LYS A 58 -14.70 3.06 2.19
N VAL A 59 -15.13 2.17 3.07
CA VAL A 59 -14.24 1.54 4.04
C VAL A 59 -14.39 0.01 3.98
N VAL A 60 -13.29 -0.72 4.05
CA VAL A 60 -13.30 -2.19 4.07
C VAL A 60 -12.64 -2.71 5.33
N GLU A 61 -13.36 -3.55 6.08
CA GLU A 61 -12.90 -4.13 7.33
C GLU A 61 -13.20 -5.63 7.36
N ILE A 62 -12.24 -6.41 7.82
CA ILE A 62 -12.36 -7.88 7.93
C ILE A 62 -12.81 -8.31 9.34
N ASP A 63 -12.57 -7.47 10.35
CA ASP A 63 -12.91 -7.76 11.73
C ASP A 63 -14.34 -7.39 12.04
N THR A 64 -15.19 -8.38 12.27
CA THR A 64 -16.62 -8.21 12.56
C THR A 64 -16.91 -7.33 13.80
N GLU A 65 -16.03 -7.35 14.82
CA GLU A 65 -16.19 -6.47 16.00
C GLU A 65 -15.92 -5.01 15.62
N SER A 66 -14.90 -4.77 14.78
CA SER A 66 -14.62 -3.44 14.23
C SER A 66 -15.75 -2.97 13.31
N VAL A 67 -16.30 -3.85 12.48
CA VAL A 67 -17.48 -3.56 11.64
C VAL A 67 -18.66 -3.10 12.49
N ALA A 68 -19.02 -3.87 13.52
CA ALA A 68 -20.12 -3.51 14.43
C ALA A 68 -19.87 -2.17 15.16
N TYR A 69 -18.61 -1.93 15.57
CA TYR A 69 -18.22 -0.66 16.16
C TYR A 69 -18.41 0.51 15.18
N LEU A 70 -17.98 0.35 13.94
CA LEU A 70 -18.10 1.37 12.89
C LEU A 70 -19.56 1.68 12.54
N GLN A 71 -20.41 0.66 12.41
CA GLN A 71 -21.85 0.83 12.18
C GLN A 71 -22.52 1.70 13.25
N CYS A 72 -22.13 1.50 14.51
CA CYS A 72 -22.69 2.29 15.63
C CYS A 72 -22.12 3.71 15.72
N ASN A 73 -20.83 3.90 15.46
CA ASN A 73 -20.16 5.18 15.70
C ASN A 73 -20.05 6.06 14.44
N PHE A 74 -20.22 5.47 13.25
CA PHE A 74 -20.20 6.14 11.95
C PHE A 74 -21.42 5.73 11.12
N PRO A 75 -22.66 5.97 11.59
CA PRO A 75 -23.88 5.53 10.89
C PRO A 75 -24.00 6.08 9.47
N GLN A 76 -23.40 7.25 9.21
CA GLN A 76 -23.33 7.87 7.87
C GLN A 76 -22.53 7.03 6.84
N LEU A 77 -21.69 6.12 7.30
CA LEU A 77 -20.89 5.23 6.42
C LEU A 77 -21.55 3.86 6.22
N SER A 78 -22.75 3.59 6.77
CA SER A 78 -23.35 2.25 6.75
C SER A 78 -23.51 1.69 5.33
N SER A 79 -23.81 2.50 4.33
CA SER A 79 -23.91 2.10 2.92
C SER A 79 -22.54 1.92 2.23
N ASN A 80 -21.48 2.45 2.82
CA ASN A 80 -20.13 2.47 2.28
C ASN A 80 -19.16 1.60 3.08
N LEU A 81 -19.64 0.94 4.14
CA LEU A 81 -18.90 0.00 4.95
C LEU A 81 -19.02 -1.40 4.35
N ILE A 82 -17.90 -1.95 3.95
CA ILE A 82 -17.77 -3.27 3.34
C ILE A 82 -17.13 -4.20 4.37
N GLU A 83 -17.87 -5.19 4.84
CA GLU A 83 -17.30 -6.29 5.62
C GLU A 83 -16.64 -7.28 4.66
N GLY A 84 -15.31 -7.45 4.74
CA GLY A 84 -14.61 -8.34 3.84
C GLY A 84 -13.09 -8.27 3.89
N ASP A 85 -12.49 -9.22 3.18
CA ASP A 85 -11.04 -9.31 3.00
C ASP A 85 -10.61 -8.52 1.74
N PHE A 86 -9.93 -7.39 1.96
CA PHE A 86 -9.42 -6.56 0.87
C PHE A 86 -8.62 -7.37 -0.17
N LEU A 87 -7.82 -8.34 0.27
CA LEU A 87 -6.99 -9.13 -0.64
C LEU A 87 -7.80 -9.97 -1.62
N LYS A 88 -9.04 -10.32 -1.29
CA LYS A 88 -9.96 -11.13 -2.12
C LYS A 88 -10.93 -10.29 -2.93
N MET A 89 -11.05 -8.99 -2.65
CA MET A 89 -12.01 -8.13 -3.34
C MET A 89 -11.62 -7.87 -4.80
N LYS A 90 -12.62 -7.70 -5.65
CA LYS A 90 -12.48 -7.06 -6.96
C LYS A 90 -12.47 -5.54 -6.76
N LEU A 91 -11.49 -4.86 -7.35
CA LEU A 91 -11.26 -3.44 -7.09
C LEU A 91 -11.82 -2.52 -8.20
N ASP A 92 -12.03 -3.07 -9.38
CA ASP A 92 -12.48 -2.39 -10.59
C ASP A 92 -13.95 -1.94 -10.56
N THR A 93 -14.72 -2.43 -9.59
CA THR A 93 -16.17 -2.14 -9.47
C THR A 93 -16.54 -1.32 -8.23
N LEU A 94 -15.55 -0.88 -7.45
CA LEU A 94 -15.80 -0.17 -6.20
C LEU A 94 -16.25 1.28 -6.41
N PHE A 95 -15.68 1.95 -7.38
CA PHE A 95 -15.98 3.32 -7.75
C PHE A 95 -16.11 3.43 -9.27
N PRO A 96 -16.85 4.41 -9.79
CA PRO A 96 -16.97 4.61 -11.24
C PRO A 96 -15.67 5.09 -11.89
N GLU A 97 -14.86 5.82 -11.14
CA GLU A 97 -13.58 6.41 -11.58
C GLU A 97 -12.41 5.85 -10.75
N PRO A 98 -11.18 5.97 -11.25
CA PRO A 98 -10.00 5.61 -10.48
C PRO A 98 -9.90 6.40 -9.16
N TYR A 99 -9.43 5.75 -8.10
CA TYR A 99 -9.51 6.24 -6.72
C TYR A 99 -8.21 6.07 -5.93
N ALA A 100 -8.16 6.67 -4.75
CA ALA A 100 -7.06 6.52 -3.82
C ALA A 100 -7.33 5.42 -2.77
N ILE A 101 -6.27 4.80 -2.29
CA ILE A 101 -6.30 3.89 -1.13
C ILE A 101 -5.63 4.58 0.05
N MET A 102 -6.26 4.53 1.21
CA MET A 102 -5.71 5.04 2.46
C MET A 102 -5.84 4.02 3.60
N GLY A 103 -4.96 4.11 4.59
CA GLY A 103 -5.10 3.25 5.77
C GLY A 103 -3.88 3.22 6.69
N ASN A 104 -4.15 2.76 7.92
CA ASN A 104 -3.15 2.22 8.83
C ASN A 104 -3.05 0.71 8.55
N PHE A 105 -2.22 0.31 7.59
CA PHE A 105 -2.27 -1.04 7.04
C PHE A 105 -1.76 -2.10 8.03
N PRO A 106 -2.46 -3.25 8.16
CA PRO A 106 -1.99 -4.37 8.97
C PRO A 106 -0.62 -4.87 8.49
N TYR A 107 0.33 -5.03 9.42
CA TYR A 107 1.73 -5.32 9.08
C TYR A 107 1.92 -6.67 8.38
N ASN A 108 1.13 -7.67 8.77
CA ASN A 108 1.22 -9.02 8.22
C ASN A 108 0.84 -9.13 6.74
N ILE A 109 0.05 -8.17 6.21
CA ILE A 109 -0.40 -8.16 4.81
C ILE A 109 0.09 -6.96 4.01
N SER A 110 0.95 -6.11 4.58
CA SER A 110 1.45 -4.87 3.94
C SER A 110 2.04 -5.11 2.54
N ASN A 111 2.86 -6.14 2.38
CA ASN A 111 3.44 -6.47 1.07
C ASN A 111 2.35 -6.93 0.07
N GLN A 112 1.37 -7.70 0.51
CA GLN A 112 0.27 -8.19 -0.33
C GLN A 112 -0.61 -7.03 -0.80
N ILE A 113 -0.89 -6.06 0.09
CA ILE A 113 -1.59 -4.82 -0.28
C ILE A 113 -0.83 -4.09 -1.40
N LEU A 114 0.48 -3.90 -1.24
CA LEU A 114 1.30 -3.20 -2.23
C LEU A 114 1.41 -3.95 -3.57
N PHE A 115 1.45 -5.29 -3.55
CA PHE A 115 1.35 -6.08 -4.79
C PHE A 115 -0.01 -5.92 -5.45
N LYS A 116 -1.09 -5.94 -4.68
CA LYS A 116 -2.44 -5.73 -5.21
C LYS A 116 -2.63 -4.32 -5.77
N VAL A 117 -2.02 -3.31 -5.16
CA VAL A 117 -1.94 -1.94 -5.73
C VAL A 117 -1.23 -1.95 -7.08
N PHE A 118 -0.07 -2.61 -7.18
CA PHE A 118 0.65 -2.72 -8.44
C PHE A 118 -0.17 -3.42 -9.54
N GLU A 119 -0.88 -4.50 -9.19
CA GLU A 119 -1.72 -5.26 -10.12
C GLU A 119 -2.95 -4.47 -10.60
N ASN A 120 -3.47 -3.55 -9.75
CA ASN A 120 -4.64 -2.72 -10.04
C ASN A 120 -4.29 -1.24 -10.24
N ARG A 121 -3.10 -0.94 -10.73
CA ARG A 121 -2.57 0.43 -10.86
C ARG A 121 -3.36 1.34 -11.79
N ASP A 122 -4.14 0.78 -12.70
CA ASP A 122 -4.99 1.57 -13.59
C ASP A 122 -6.28 2.05 -12.90
N THR A 123 -6.66 1.38 -11.81
CA THR A 123 -7.77 1.73 -10.93
C THR A 123 -7.32 2.56 -9.73
N ILE A 124 -6.09 2.33 -9.24
CA ILE A 124 -5.57 2.97 -8.02
C ILE A 124 -4.60 4.08 -8.41
N THR A 125 -5.04 5.33 -8.25
CA THR A 125 -4.25 6.51 -8.61
C THR A 125 -3.30 6.98 -7.52
N GLN A 126 -3.64 6.68 -6.27
CA GLN A 126 -2.85 7.13 -5.13
C GLN A 126 -2.94 6.14 -3.97
N VAL A 127 -1.88 6.03 -3.21
CA VAL A 127 -1.87 5.34 -1.92
C VAL A 127 -1.23 6.25 -0.88
N VAL A 128 -1.95 6.49 0.22
CA VAL A 128 -1.37 7.14 1.40
C VAL A 128 -1.57 6.20 2.58
N GLY A 129 -0.50 5.71 3.14
CA GLY A 129 -0.66 4.70 4.18
C GLY A 129 0.53 4.55 5.11
N MET A 130 0.21 4.00 6.27
CA MET A 130 1.18 3.69 7.29
C MET A 130 1.56 2.21 7.23
N PHE A 131 2.86 1.96 7.23
CA PHE A 131 3.49 0.63 7.16
C PHE A 131 4.55 0.49 8.26
N GLN A 132 5.05 -0.72 8.48
CA GLN A 132 6.31 -0.88 9.20
C GLN A 132 7.39 -0.05 8.52
N LYS A 133 8.24 0.63 9.31
CA LYS A 133 9.28 1.52 8.80
C LYS A 133 10.18 0.84 7.75
N GLU A 134 10.58 -0.39 7.99
CA GLU A 134 11.40 -1.17 7.03
C GLU A 134 10.69 -1.39 5.69
N VAL A 135 9.37 -1.66 5.71
CA VAL A 135 8.57 -1.82 4.48
C VAL A 135 8.48 -0.50 3.74
N ALA A 136 8.17 0.59 4.44
CA ALA A 136 8.11 1.94 3.89
C ALA A 136 9.43 2.35 3.23
N GLU A 137 10.56 2.17 3.94
CA GLU A 137 11.91 2.46 3.43
C GLU A 137 12.23 1.62 2.18
N ARG A 138 11.83 0.34 2.17
CA ARG A 138 12.00 -0.53 1.00
C ARG A 138 11.19 -0.05 -0.20
N VAL A 139 9.96 0.38 0.01
CA VAL A 139 9.09 0.87 -1.08
C VAL A 139 9.68 2.11 -1.75
N VAL A 140 10.17 3.07 -0.96
CA VAL A 140 10.71 4.34 -1.50
C VAL A 140 12.20 4.28 -1.84
N ALA A 141 12.86 3.14 -1.56
CA ALA A 141 14.28 2.96 -1.78
C ALA A 141 14.69 3.28 -3.23
N GLN A 142 15.82 3.95 -3.36
CA GLN A 142 16.45 4.21 -4.64
C GLN A 142 17.41 3.08 -5.02
N GLU A 143 17.71 2.96 -6.29
CA GLU A 143 18.69 2.03 -6.83
C GLU A 143 20.07 2.18 -6.14
N GLY A 144 20.76 1.07 -5.94
CA GLY A 144 22.05 1.04 -5.24
C GLY A 144 21.97 0.93 -3.71
N SER A 145 20.80 1.15 -3.10
CA SER A 145 20.66 0.99 -1.64
C SER A 145 20.45 -0.48 -1.23
N LYS A 146 20.80 -0.81 0.03
CA LYS A 146 20.59 -2.16 0.59
C LYS A 146 19.11 -2.55 0.68
N THR A 147 18.23 -1.59 0.85
CA THR A 147 16.79 -1.78 0.99
C THR A 147 16.06 -1.91 -0.34
N TYR A 148 16.70 -1.50 -1.47
CA TYR A 148 16.13 -1.60 -2.81
C TYR A 148 15.77 -3.05 -3.15
N GLY A 149 14.53 -3.31 -3.54
CA GLY A 149 14.01 -4.65 -3.73
C GLY A 149 12.88 -4.73 -4.75
N ILE A 150 12.20 -5.87 -4.80
CA ILE A 150 11.13 -6.15 -5.77
C ILE A 150 10.07 -5.04 -5.76
N LEU A 151 9.53 -4.68 -4.58
CA LEU A 151 8.51 -3.62 -4.48
C LEU A 151 9.04 -2.25 -4.88
N SER A 152 10.32 -1.96 -4.60
CA SER A 152 10.95 -0.71 -5.06
C SER A 152 10.89 -0.59 -6.58
N VAL A 153 11.28 -1.65 -7.30
CA VAL A 153 11.31 -1.69 -8.77
C VAL A 153 9.89 -1.66 -9.36
N LEU A 154 9.01 -2.55 -8.89
CA LEU A 154 7.68 -2.68 -9.47
C LEU A 154 6.85 -1.41 -9.29
N LEU A 155 6.89 -0.82 -8.09
CA LEU A 155 6.13 0.39 -7.82
C LEU A 155 6.74 1.64 -8.48
N SER A 156 8.09 1.75 -8.56
CA SER A 156 8.71 2.90 -9.24
C SER A 156 8.44 2.96 -10.74
N ALA A 157 8.12 1.84 -11.35
CA ALA A 157 7.75 1.82 -12.77
C ALA A 157 6.46 2.62 -13.05
N PHE A 158 5.56 2.72 -12.07
CA PHE A 158 4.22 3.28 -12.27
C PHE A 158 3.81 4.32 -11.23
N TYR A 159 4.58 4.53 -10.16
CA TYR A 159 4.27 5.47 -9.09
C TYR A 159 5.48 6.31 -8.71
N ASP A 160 5.26 7.59 -8.51
CA ASP A 160 6.13 8.44 -7.73
C ASP A 160 5.95 8.08 -6.25
N ARG A 161 7.05 7.92 -5.53
CA ARG A 161 7.07 7.35 -4.19
C ARG A 161 7.74 8.32 -3.22
N GLU A 162 7.05 8.64 -2.15
CA GLU A 162 7.51 9.62 -1.17
C GLU A 162 7.44 9.05 0.25
N TYR A 163 8.51 9.21 1.01
CA TYR A 163 8.54 8.94 2.44
C TYR A 163 8.12 10.20 3.17
N LEU A 164 6.96 10.20 3.80
CA LEU A 164 6.40 11.41 4.41
C LEU A 164 6.95 11.64 5.82
N PHE A 165 6.80 10.66 6.71
CA PHE A 165 7.28 10.76 8.09
C PHE A 165 7.32 9.42 8.81
N THR A 166 8.16 9.38 9.85
CA THR A 166 8.23 8.25 10.79
C THR A 166 7.23 8.43 11.92
N VAL A 167 6.70 7.31 12.43
CA VAL A 167 5.75 7.25 13.54
C VAL A 167 6.30 6.29 14.59
N GLY A 168 6.31 6.73 15.85
CA GLY A 168 6.75 5.92 16.99
C GLY A 168 5.72 4.86 17.38
N GLU A 169 6.16 3.87 18.11
CA GLU A 169 5.34 2.75 18.56
C GLU A 169 4.36 3.10 19.69
N GLU A 170 4.64 4.17 20.43
CA GLU A 170 3.86 4.65 21.59
C GLU A 170 2.46 5.15 21.22
N VAL A 171 2.24 5.53 19.95
CA VAL A 171 0.96 6.04 19.46
C VAL A 171 -0.07 4.95 19.13
N PHE A 172 0.29 3.68 19.34
CA PHE A 172 -0.58 2.54 19.05
C PHE A 172 -1.07 1.82 20.30
N ASN A 173 -2.14 1.06 20.16
CA ASN A 173 -2.64 0.12 21.16
C ASN A 173 -3.08 -1.21 20.49
N PRO A 174 -2.44 -2.35 20.79
CA PRO A 174 -1.15 -2.45 21.50
C PRO A 174 0.00 -1.85 20.70
N PRO A 175 1.09 -1.40 21.34
CA PRO A 175 2.25 -0.89 20.64
C PRO A 175 2.92 -2.02 19.82
N PRO A 176 3.33 -1.76 18.57
CA PRO A 176 4.14 -2.69 17.78
C PRO A 176 5.58 -2.75 18.34
N LYS A 177 6.34 -3.75 17.89
CA LYS A 177 7.76 -3.90 18.29
C LYS A 177 8.72 -3.03 17.46
N VAL A 178 8.22 -2.37 16.42
CA VAL A 178 8.99 -1.61 15.43
C VAL A 178 8.28 -0.31 15.11
N LYS A 179 9.04 0.72 14.76
CA LYS A 179 8.50 1.99 14.27
C LYS A 179 7.72 1.78 12.97
N SER A 180 6.79 2.68 12.74
CA SER A 180 6.03 2.81 11.52
C SER A 180 6.53 3.97 10.68
N ALA A 181 6.11 4.04 9.45
CA ALA A 181 6.27 5.21 8.61
C ALA A 181 5.09 5.35 7.64
N VAL A 182 4.80 6.58 7.31
CA VAL A 182 3.79 6.94 6.32
C VAL A 182 4.48 7.24 5.01
N ILE A 183 3.99 6.64 3.94
CA ILE A 183 4.44 6.89 2.57
C ILE A 183 3.26 7.33 1.72
N ARG A 184 3.59 8.00 0.62
CA ARG A 184 2.66 8.34 -0.45
C ARG A 184 3.15 7.77 -1.75
N LEU A 185 2.25 7.15 -2.51
CA LEU A 185 2.44 6.73 -3.88
C LEU A 185 1.45 7.52 -4.72
N VAL A 186 1.91 8.14 -5.80
CA VAL A 186 1.04 8.83 -6.77
C VAL A 186 1.30 8.24 -8.14
N ARG A 187 0.24 7.85 -8.84
CA ARG A 187 0.33 7.29 -10.17
C ARG A 187 1.06 8.27 -11.10
N ASN A 188 2.15 7.83 -11.71
CA ASN A 188 2.89 8.61 -12.69
C ASN A 188 2.26 8.49 -14.10
N GLN A 189 2.87 9.10 -15.10
CA GLN A 189 2.34 9.13 -16.47
C GLN A 189 2.62 7.87 -17.30
N VAL A 190 3.38 6.91 -16.76
CA VAL A 190 3.72 5.65 -17.45
C VAL A 190 2.49 4.75 -17.47
N ARG A 191 1.82 4.63 -18.59
CA ARG A 191 0.68 3.72 -18.77
C ARG A 191 1.12 2.30 -19.06
N GLU A 192 2.07 2.15 -19.98
CA GLU A 192 2.61 0.87 -20.42
C GLU A 192 4.13 0.92 -20.39
N LEU A 193 4.75 -0.23 -20.22
CA LEU A 193 6.20 -0.41 -20.34
C LEU A 193 6.54 -0.76 -21.79
N ASP A 194 7.74 -0.41 -22.24
CA ASP A 194 8.28 -0.81 -23.54
C ASP A 194 8.60 -2.32 -23.62
N CYS A 195 7.90 -3.14 -22.83
CA CYS A 195 8.14 -4.58 -22.74
C CYS A 195 6.90 -5.30 -22.17
N ASP A 196 6.87 -6.62 -22.38
CA ASP A 196 5.83 -7.47 -21.77
C ASP A 196 5.87 -7.37 -20.24
N GLN A 197 4.74 -7.03 -19.65
CA GLN A 197 4.63 -6.78 -18.21
C GLN A 197 4.82 -8.05 -17.38
N ALA A 198 4.33 -9.20 -17.86
CA ALA A 198 4.48 -10.46 -17.13
C ALA A 198 5.96 -10.88 -17.10
N LEU A 199 6.66 -10.65 -18.22
CA LEU A 199 8.10 -10.87 -18.31
C LEU A 199 8.86 -9.89 -17.39
N PHE A 200 8.49 -8.61 -17.35
CA PHE A 200 9.07 -7.62 -16.44
C PHE A 200 8.99 -8.09 -14.99
N VAL A 201 7.81 -8.45 -14.51
CA VAL A 201 7.60 -8.95 -13.15
C VAL A 201 8.41 -10.22 -12.88
N LYS A 202 8.46 -11.14 -13.83
CA LYS A 202 9.21 -12.39 -13.74
C LYS A 202 10.70 -12.14 -13.64
N VAL A 203 11.24 -11.25 -14.46
CA VAL A 203 12.67 -10.85 -14.45
C VAL A 203 13.02 -10.21 -13.12
N VAL A 204 12.25 -9.24 -12.65
CA VAL A 204 12.47 -8.56 -11.37
C VAL A 204 12.46 -9.56 -10.21
N LYS A 205 11.43 -10.39 -10.09
CA LYS A 205 11.35 -11.40 -9.03
C LYS A 205 12.51 -12.39 -9.09
N THR A 206 12.88 -12.89 -10.26
CA THR A 206 13.99 -13.84 -10.44
C THR A 206 15.32 -13.23 -10.08
N ALA A 207 15.60 -11.99 -10.50
CA ALA A 207 16.82 -11.28 -10.19
C ALA A 207 17.00 -11.04 -8.70
N PHE A 208 15.95 -10.55 -8.02
CA PHE A 208 16.00 -10.23 -6.59
C PHE A 208 15.98 -11.44 -5.67
N ASN A 209 15.37 -12.55 -6.06
CA ASN A 209 15.41 -13.82 -5.31
C ASN A 209 16.84 -14.38 -5.23
N GLN A 210 17.72 -14.00 -6.14
CA GLN A 210 19.14 -14.40 -6.16
C GLN A 210 20.07 -13.18 -6.05
N ARG A 211 19.74 -12.23 -5.20
CA ARG A 211 20.37 -10.91 -5.06
C ARG A 211 21.90 -10.91 -4.96
N ARG A 212 22.50 -11.97 -4.42
CA ARG A 212 23.96 -12.10 -4.27
C ARG A 212 24.67 -12.60 -5.54
N LYS A 213 23.93 -13.07 -6.54
CA LYS A 213 24.51 -13.54 -7.81
C LYS A 213 24.52 -12.41 -8.85
N MET A 214 25.45 -12.48 -9.78
CA MET A 214 25.43 -11.60 -10.96
C MET A 214 24.13 -11.80 -11.75
N LEU A 215 23.59 -10.75 -12.36
CA LEU A 215 22.33 -10.79 -13.12
C LEU A 215 22.33 -11.91 -14.17
N ARG A 216 23.39 -12.04 -14.96
CA ARG A 216 23.53 -13.14 -15.96
C ARG A 216 23.35 -14.53 -15.35
N SER A 217 23.78 -14.72 -14.10
CA SER A 217 23.66 -16.01 -13.41
C SER A 217 22.29 -16.20 -12.77
N SER A 218 21.71 -15.15 -12.21
CA SER A 218 20.39 -15.21 -11.58
C SER A 218 19.27 -15.36 -12.62
N LEU A 219 19.45 -14.85 -13.83
CA LEU A 219 18.45 -14.88 -14.90
C LEU A 219 18.56 -16.08 -15.85
N LYS A 220 19.59 -16.93 -15.71
CA LYS A 220 19.74 -18.17 -16.51
C LYS A 220 18.44 -19.02 -16.61
N PRO A 221 17.63 -19.18 -15.54
CA PRO A 221 16.40 -19.99 -15.62
C PRO A 221 15.36 -19.42 -16.59
N LEU A 222 15.50 -18.17 -17.02
CA LEU A 222 14.57 -17.52 -17.95
C LEU A 222 14.91 -17.74 -19.43
N GLY A 223 16.02 -18.44 -19.73
CA GLY A 223 16.44 -18.83 -21.08
C GLY A 223 17.40 -17.87 -21.76
N ALA A 224 18.05 -18.32 -22.81
CA ALA A 224 19.13 -17.63 -23.56
C ALA A 224 18.66 -16.41 -24.38
N ASN A 225 17.36 -16.23 -24.60
CA ASN A 225 16.84 -15.09 -25.39
C ASN A 225 16.82 -13.76 -24.63
N LEU A 226 17.30 -13.74 -23.37
CA LEU A 226 17.33 -12.56 -22.52
C LEU A 226 18.50 -11.61 -22.78
N ASP A 227 19.51 -12.01 -23.54
CA ASP A 227 20.70 -11.17 -23.75
C ASP A 227 20.37 -9.81 -24.39
N ARG A 228 19.42 -9.76 -25.33
CA ARG A 228 18.98 -8.49 -25.93
C ARG A 228 18.06 -7.68 -25.00
N ALA A 229 17.17 -8.35 -24.27
CA ALA A 229 16.25 -7.72 -23.33
C ALA A 229 17.01 -7.14 -22.11
N ILE A 230 18.02 -7.85 -21.59
CA ILE A 230 18.83 -7.42 -20.43
C ILE A 230 19.56 -6.10 -20.71
N TYR A 231 20.07 -5.87 -21.90
CA TYR A 231 20.72 -4.59 -22.26
C TYR A 231 19.75 -3.40 -22.25
N SER A 232 18.51 -3.60 -22.64
CA SER A 232 17.44 -2.58 -22.55
C SER A 232 17.02 -2.31 -21.09
N TYR A 233 17.07 -3.33 -20.23
CA TYR A 233 16.70 -3.25 -18.80
C TYR A 233 17.81 -2.71 -17.89
N HIS A 234 19.03 -2.56 -18.35
CA HIS A 234 20.14 -2.00 -17.55
C HIS A 234 19.83 -0.58 -17.01
N LYS A 235 18.93 0.16 -17.68
CA LYS A 235 18.45 1.46 -17.19
C LYS A 235 17.42 1.36 -16.08
N ILE A 236 16.72 0.22 -15.94
CA ILE A 236 15.58 0.05 -15.00
C ILE A 236 16.00 -0.73 -13.75
N VAL A 237 17.01 -1.61 -13.87
CA VAL A 237 17.46 -2.50 -12.76
C VAL A 237 18.94 -2.22 -12.46
N LYS A 238 19.32 -0.97 -12.21
CA LYS A 238 20.62 -0.69 -11.61
C LYS A 238 20.62 -1.25 -10.18
N ARG A 239 21.54 -2.16 -9.91
CA ARG A 239 21.81 -2.70 -8.56
C ARG A 239 22.72 -1.79 -7.78
#